data_8276c4c48c5e3006f3f460f9d0e8773b
#
_entry.id   8276c4c48c5e3006f3f460f9d0e8773b
#
_cell.length_a   1.000
_cell.length_b   1.000
_cell.length_c   1.000
_cell.angle_alpha   90.00
_cell.angle_beta   90.00
_cell.angle_gamma   90.00
#
_symmetry.space_group_name_H-M   'P 1'
#
loop_
_entity.id
_entity.type
_entity.pdbx_description
1 polymer ?
#
loop_
_entity_poly.entity_id
_entity_poly.type
_entity_poly.pdbx_seq_one_letter_code
_entity_poly.pdbx_strand_id
1 'polypeptide(L)'
;MRLDRNNAVLVVIDVQEKLLPVIDRAKDLVRNVDRLVRGCHVLRVPAILTEQYVRGLGGTVETVRKAFEETTGYRPIEKTCFSAHGCEAFAAQLAALERKQVLVAGVEAHVCVYQTVRDLQAAGMQVTIVADAVSSRTPENKEIALRRLVSEGVKLSSTEMALFELAVVSGTDEFRAISKLVK
;
A
#
# COMPACT_ATOMS: atom_id res chain seq x y z
N MET A 1 -0.07 4.83 -18.46
CA MET A 1 -1.34 4.08 -18.39
C MET A 1 -2.02 4.49 -17.10
N ARG A 2 -3.33 4.71 -17.11
CA ARG A 2 -4.14 5.09 -15.95
C ARG A 2 -4.43 3.87 -15.07
N LEU A 3 -4.68 4.09 -13.77
CA LEU A 3 -5.15 3.03 -12.87
C LEU A 3 -6.53 2.53 -13.30
N ASP A 4 -6.70 1.21 -13.29
CA ASP A 4 -7.97 0.54 -13.57
C ASP A 4 -8.35 -0.32 -12.37
N ARG A 5 -9.53 -0.06 -11.77
CA ARG A 5 -10.02 -0.80 -10.61
C ARG A 5 -10.16 -2.31 -10.86
N ASN A 6 -10.37 -2.72 -12.09
CA ASN A 6 -10.47 -4.15 -12.45
C ASN A 6 -9.11 -4.83 -12.59
N ASN A 7 -8.03 -4.05 -12.70
CA ASN A 7 -6.66 -4.54 -12.84
C ASN A 7 -5.74 -4.13 -11.68
N ALA A 8 -6.21 -3.29 -10.75
CA ALA A 8 -5.44 -2.79 -9.62
C ALA A 8 -5.59 -3.66 -8.38
N VAL A 9 -4.52 -3.76 -7.58
CA VAL A 9 -4.49 -4.32 -6.22
C VAL A 9 -3.75 -3.36 -5.31
N LEU A 10 -4.23 -3.17 -4.08
CA LEU A 10 -3.51 -2.44 -3.04
C LEU A 10 -2.62 -3.41 -2.25
N VAL A 11 -1.37 -3.04 -2.03
CA VAL A 11 -0.43 -3.74 -1.15
C VAL A 11 -0.03 -2.80 -0.02
N VAL A 12 -0.36 -3.18 1.22
CA VAL A 12 -0.01 -2.45 2.45
C VAL A 12 1.11 -3.20 3.15
N ILE A 13 2.27 -2.54 3.31
CA ILE A 13 3.51 -3.15 3.78
C ILE A 13 3.81 -2.71 5.21
N ASP A 14 3.82 -3.66 6.16
CA ASP A 14 4.46 -3.63 7.47
C ASP A 14 4.11 -2.41 8.36
N VAL A 15 2.86 -1.95 8.36
CA VAL A 15 2.40 -0.81 9.19
C VAL A 15 2.16 -1.29 10.63
N GLN A 16 3.26 -1.57 11.38
CA GLN A 16 3.28 -2.31 12.63
C GLN A 16 3.58 -1.45 13.86
N GLU A 17 3.09 -1.92 15.01
CA GLU A 17 3.08 -1.20 16.29
C GLU A 17 4.47 -0.72 16.75
N LYS A 18 5.51 -1.55 16.62
CA LYS A 18 6.86 -1.20 17.08
C LYS A 18 7.72 -0.49 16.02
N LEU A 19 7.27 -0.47 14.76
CA LEU A 19 7.91 0.33 13.70
C LEU A 19 7.44 1.77 13.73
N LEU A 20 6.15 2.01 13.85
CA LEU A 20 5.57 3.34 13.71
C LEU A 20 6.11 4.42 14.66
N PRO A 21 6.49 4.13 15.92
CA PRO A 21 7.02 5.17 16.81
C PRO A 21 8.27 5.90 16.30
N VAL A 22 9.04 5.28 15.39
CA VAL A 22 10.26 5.87 14.83
C VAL A 22 10.08 6.37 13.38
N ILE A 23 8.88 6.22 12.82
CA ILE A 23 8.58 6.62 11.43
C ILE A 23 8.20 8.11 11.37
N ASP A 24 8.82 8.82 10.44
CA ASP A 24 8.46 10.21 10.16
C ASP A 24 7.01 10.31 9.70
N ARG A 25 6.27 11.29 10.25
CA ARG A 25 4.86 11.55 9.95
C ARG A 25 3.96 10.31 10.02
N ALA A 26 4.22 9.41 10.98
CA ALA A 26 3.48 8.15 11.15
C ALA A 26 1.95 8.33 11.21
N LYS A 27 1.46 9.40 11.86
CA LYS A 27 0.00 9.67 11.95
C LYS A 27 -0.63 9.95 10.59
N ASP A 28 0.04 10.71 9.73
CA ASP A 28 -0.42 10.99 8.37
C ASP A 28 -0.40 9.73 7.50
N LEU A 29 0.67 8.94 7.62
CA LEU A 29 0.79 7.63 6.98
C LEU A 29 -0.40 6.73 7.33
N VAL A 30 -0.66 6.53 8.63
CA VAL A 30 -1.73 5.64 9.12
C VAL A 30 -3.09 6.10 8.60
N ARG A 31 -3.38 7.42 8.69
CA ARG A 31 -4.62 8.00 8.15
C ARG A 31 -4.78 7.73 6.65
N ASN A 32 -3.73 7.90 5.87
CA ASN A 32 -3.78 7.71 4.43
C ASN A 32 -3.89 6.22 4.05
N VAL A 33 -3.23 5.33 4.78
CA VAL A 33 -3.39 3.88 4.61
C VAL A 33 -4.83 3.44 4.93
N ASP A 34 -5.43 3.92 6.02
CA ASP A 34 -6.84 3.67 6.35
C ASP A 34 -7.77 4.11 5.22
N ARG A 35 -7.57 5.35 4.71
CA ARG A 35 -8.32 5.88 3.56
C ARG A 35 -8.18 5.01 2.31
N LEU A 36 -6.97 4.54 2.01
CA LEU A 36 -6.71 3.67 0.87
C LEU A 36 -7.42 2.33 1.01
N VAL A 37 -7.33 1.68 2.17
CA VAL A 37 -7.98 0.38 2.41
C VAL A 37 -9.49 0.50 2.24
N ARG A 38 -10.10 1.49 2.90
CA ARG A 38 -11.55 1.75 2.81
C ARG A 38 -11.99 2.17 1.40
N GLY A 39 -11.22 3.06 0.77
CA GLY A 39 -11.51 3.53 -0.58
C GLY A 39 -11.38 2.42 -1.63
N CYS A 40 -10.36 1.59 -1.54
CA CYS A 40 -10.19 0.41 -2.38
C CYS A 40 -11.36 -0.57 -2.21
N HIS A 41 -11.82 -0.79 -0.98
CA HIS A 41 -13.01 -1.63 -0.72
C HIS A 41 -14.27 -1.07 -1.41
N VAL A 42 -14.55 0.23 -1.26
CA VAL A 42 -15.67 0.90 -1.95
C VAL A 42 -15.60 0.69 -3.47
N LEU A 43 -14.40 0.74 -4.03
CA LEU A 43 -14.14 0.59 -5.47
C LEU A 43 -13.93 -0.87 -5.91
N ARG A 44 -14.09 -1.85 -5.01
CA ARG A 44 -13.88 -3.29 -5.24
C ARG A 44 -12.47 -3.64 -5.73
N VAL A 45 -11.49 -2.87 -5.25
CA VAL A 45 -10.07 -3.16 -5.46
C VAL A 45 -9.59 -4.03 -4.29
N PRO A 46 -9.08 -5.23 -4.52
CA PRO A 46 -8.56 -6.09 -3.46
C PRO A 46 -7.33 -5.48 -2.80
N ALA A 47 -7.14 -5.84 -1.53
CA ALA A 47 -5.99 -5.39 -0.74
C ALA A 47 -5.26 -6.58 -0.11
N ILE A 48 -3.92 -6.54 -0.13
CA ILE A 48 -3.03 -7.49 0.54
C ILE A 48 -2.28 -6.74 1.63
N LEU A 49 -2.17 -7.36 2.81
CA LEU A 49 -1.47 -6.81 3.97
C LEU A 49 -0.29 -7.72 4.34
N THR A 50 0.87 -7.13 4.64
CA THR A 50 2.01 -7.87 5.17
C THR A 50 2.41 -7.42 6.57
N GLU A 51 3.03 -8.34 7.32
CA GLU A 51 3.64 -8.10 8.62
C GLU A 51 5.05 -8.69 8.64
N GLN A 52 6.03 -7.85 8.95
CA GLN A 52 7.43 -8.24 9.08
C GLN A 52 7.71 -8.75 10.49
N TYR A 53 8.27 -9.96 10.64
CA TYR A 53 8.81 -10.49 11.92
C TYR A 53 7.95 -10.11 13.13
N VAL A 54 6.72 -10.60 13.19
CA VAL A 54 5.68 -10.23 14.18
C VAL A 54 6.15 -10.35 15.62
N ARG A 55 6.94 -11.40 15.96
CA ARG A 55 7.51 -11.58 17.31
C ARG A 55 8.35 -10.37 17.77
N GLY A 56 9.05 -9.72 16.84
CA GLY A 56 9.89 -8.55 17.12
C GLY A 56 9.14 -7.22 17.00
N LEU A 57 8.31 -7.07 15.97
CA LEU A 57 7.73 -5.78 15.56
C LEU A 57 6.27 -5.58 15.99
N GLY A 58 5.63 -6.61 16.54
CA GLY A 58 4.20 -6.57 16.87
C GLY A 58 3.33 -6.72 15.63
N GLY A 59 2.01 -6.65 15.82
CA GLY A 59 1.03 -6.70 14.74
C GLY A 59 0.83 -5.35 14.05
N THR A 60 -0.03 -5.36 13.06
CA THR A 60 -0.51 -4.14 12.38
C THR A 60 -1.20 -3.21 13.40
N VAL A 61 -0.94 -1.90 13.30
CA VAL A 61 -1.55 -0.90 14.20
C VAL A 61 -3.07 -0.90 14.11
N GLU A 62 -3.72 -0.62 15.24
CA GLU A 62 -5.16 -0.77 15.44
C GLU A 62 -6.00 -0.10 14.34
N THR A 63 -5.69 1.14 13.94
CA THR A 63 -6.45 1.86 12.91
C THR A 63 -6.45 1.11 11.58
N VAL A 64 -5.30 0.64 11.12
CA VAL A 64 -5.18 -0.09 9.85
C VAL A 64 -5.80 -1.49 9.99
N ARG A 65 -5.59 -2.17 11.11
CA ARG A 65 -6.22 -3.46 11.41
C ARG A 65 -7.74 -3.36 11.32
N LYS A 66 -8.36 -2.39 12.00
CA LYS A 66 -9.81 -2.13 11.92
C LYS A 66 -10.29 -1.86 10.49
N ALA A 67 -9.54 -1.09 9.70
CA ALA A 67 -9.89 -0.86 8.30
C ALA A 67 -9.99 -2.18 7.51
N PHE A 68 -9.06 -3.12 7.73
CA PHE A 68 -9.13 -4.44 7.12
C PHE A 68 -10.27 -5.29 7.69
N GLU A 69 -10.46 -5.33 9.02
CA GLU A 69 -11.55 -6.08 9.67
C GLU A 69 -12.93 -5.67 9.15
N GLU A 70 -13.15 -4.38 8.96
CA GLU A 70 -14.42 -3.80 8.51
C GLU A 70 -14.63 -3.86 6.98
N THR A 71 -13.64 -4.31 6.23
CA THR A 71 -13.68 -4.32 4.76
C THR A 71 -13.42 -5.72 4.17
N THR A 72 -12.16 -6.08 3.98
CA THR A 72 -11.75 -7.32 3.29
C THR A 72 -11.43 -8.47 4.24
N GLY A 73 -11.45 -8.23 5.55
CA GLY A 73 -10.99 -9.14 6.59
C GLY A 73 -9.50 -8.96 6.88
N TYR A 74 -9.15 -9.08 8.17
CA TYR A 74 -7.76 -8.97 8.62
C TYR A 74 -7.06 -10.33 8.49
N ARG A 75 -6.21 -10.46 7.48
CA ARG A 75 -5.45 -11.67 7.15
C ARG A 75 -4.05 -11.27 6.69
N PRO A 76 -3.17 -10.78 7.60
CA PRO A 76 -1.83 -10.38 7.23
C PRO A 76 -0.98 -11.59 6.80
N ILE A 77 -0.10 -11.37 5.83
CA ILE A 77 0.93 -12.33 5.47
C ILE A 77 2.17 -12.01 6.27
N GLU A 78 2.55 -12.92 7.17
CA GLU A 78 3.79 -12.81 7.91
C GLU A 78 4.99 -13.13 7.02
N LYS A 79 6.04 -12.32 7.11
CA LYS A 79 7.28 -12.50 6.36
C LYS A 79 8.52 -12.17 7.20
N THR A 80 9.65 -12.73 6.81
CA THR A 80 10.99 -12.39 7.36
C THR A 80 11.87 -11.72 6.30
N CYS A 81 11.65 -11.99 5.01
CA CYS A 81 12.29 -11.27 3.92
C CYS A 81 11.80 -9.82 3.86
N PHE A 82 12.66 -8.88 3.46
CA PHE A 82 12.27 -7.48 3.33
C PHE A 82 11.29 -7.28 2.17
N SER A 83 11.59 -7.82 1.01
CA SER A 83 10.65 -7.83 -0.11
C SER A 83 9.45 -8.74 0.17
N ALA A 84 8.24 -8.20 0.06
CA ALA A 84 7.02 -9.01 0.15
C ALA A 84 6.96 -10.05 -0.99
N HIS A 85 7.41 -9.71 -2.18
CA HIS A 85 7.42 -10.62 -3.33
C HIS A 85 8.38 -11.80 -3.14
N GLY A 86 9.37 -11.70 -2.26
CA GLY A 86 10.23 -12.80 -1.85
C GLY A 86 9.55 -13.81 -0.90
N CYS A 87 8.33 -13.52 -0.44
CA CYS A 87 7.51 -14.42 0.37
C CYS A 87 6.56 -15.21 -0.55
N GLU A 88 6.65 -16.54 -0.53
CA GLU A 88 5.87 -17.43 -1.39
C GLU A 88 4.35 -17.20 -1.22
N ALA A 89 3.88 -17.07 0.02
CA ALA A 89 2.46 -16.81 0.31
C ALA A 89 1.96 -15.50 -0.31
N PHE A 90 2.77 -14.43 -0.28
CA PHE A 90 2.45 -13.18 -0.92
C PHE A 90 2.42 -13.32 -2.45
N ALA A 91 3.45 -13.93 -3.04
CA ALA A 91 3.53 -14.12 -4.48
C ALA A 91 2.35 -14.94 -5.01
N ALA A 92 1.98 -16.02 -4.31
CA ALA A 92 0.83 -16.87 -4.65
C ALA A 92 -0.49 -16.09 -4.55
N GLN A 93 -0.71 -15.33 -3.45
CA GLN A 93 -1.93 -14.54 -3.30
C GLN A 93 -2.04 -13.45 -4.36
N LEU A 94 -0.94 -12.76 -4.68
CA LEU A 94 -0.91 -11.75 -5.73
C LEU A 94 -1.21 -12.36 -7.11
N ALA A 95 -0.60 -13.49 -7.43
CA ALA A 95 -0.82 -14.19 -8.70
C ALA A 95 -2.28 -14.65 -8.86
N ALA A 96 -2.89 -15.15 -7.80
CA ALA A 96 -4.30 -15.60 -7.79
C ALA A 96 -5.31 -14.47 -8.08
N LEU A 97 -4.93 -13.21 -7.90
CA LEU A 97 -5.79 -12.07 -8.24
C LEU A 97 -5.81 -11.74 -9.74
N GLU A 98 -4.86 -12.26 -10.52
CA GLU A 98 -4.71 -12.02 -11.97
C GLU A 98 -4.67 -10.54 -12.36
N ARG A 99 -4.16 -9.66 -11.45
CA ARG A 99 -4.07 -8.22 -11.63
C ARG A 99 -2.64 -7.79 -11.86
N LYS A 100 -2.44 -6.79 -12.69
CA LYS A 100 -1.10 -6.32 -13.11
C LYS A 100 -0.71 -4.94 -12.58
N GLN A 101 -1.65 -4.17 -12.05
CA GLN A 101 -1.37 -2.86 -11.47
C GLN A 101 -1.33 -2.96 -9.95
N VAL A 102 -0.21 -2.55 -9.34
CA VAL A 102 0.00 -2.65 -7.89
C VAL A 102 0.14 -1.26 -7.31
N LEU A 103 -0.80 -0.86 -6.44
CA LEU A 103 -0.67 0.30 -5.58
C LEU A 103 0.08 -0.11 -4.32
N VAL A 104 1.15 0.61 -3.96
CA VAL A 104 1.98 0.28 -2.80
C VAL A 104 1.91 1.39 -1.76
N ALA A 105 1.63 1.00 -0.52
CA ALA A 105 1.65 1.83 0.69
C ALA A 105 2.37 1.11 1.83
N GLY A 106 2.77 1.82 2.88
CA GLY A 106 3.37 1.25 4.09
C GLY A 106 4.82 1.66 4.34
N VAL A 107 5.56 0.86 5.08
CA VAL A 107 6.92 1.18 5.57
C VAL A 107 7.90 0.01 5.44
N GLU A 108 9.23 0.27 5.48
CA GLU A 108 9.85 1.58 5.27
C GLU A 108 10.12 1.78 3.78
N ALA A 109 9.91 3.00 3.29
CA ALA A 109 10.04 3.33 1.87
C ALA A 109 11.37 2.88 1.26
N HIS A 110 12.48 2.97 2.02
CA HIS A 110 13.84 2.63 1.58
C HIS A 110 14.26 1.18 1.87
N VAL A 111 13.40 0.37 2.51
CA VAL A 111 13.70 -1.05 2.83
C VAL A 111 12.64 -1.96 2.22
N CYS A 112 11.58 -2.32 2.97
CA CYS A 112 10.60 -3.30 2.52
C CYS A 112 9.82 -2.82 1.28
N VAL A 113 9.41 -1.55 1.27
CA VAL A 113 8.69 -0.96 0.12
C VAL A 113 9.60 -0.96 -1.11
N TYR A 114 10.83 -0.42 -1.00
CA TYR A 114 11.78 -0.36 -2.11
C TYR A 114 12.04 -1.72 -2.74
N GLN A 115 12.40 -2.71 -1.91
CA GLN A 115 12.73 -4.06 -2.40
C GLN A 115 11.51 -4.76 -3.02
N THR A 116 10.33 -4.62 -2.38
CA THR A 116 9.08 -5.18 -2.92
C THR A 116 8.77 -4.59 -4.30
N VAL A 117 8.87 -3.27 -4.44
CA VAL A 117 8.59 -2.58 -5.71
C VAL A 117 9.54 -3.05 -6.81
N ARG A 118 10.83 -3.21 -6.51
CA ARG A 118 11.84 -3.70 -7.47
C ARG A 118 11.51 -5.10 -7.96
N ASP A 119 11.17 -6.00 -7.04
CA ASP A 119 10.85 -7.38 -7.40
C ASP A 119 9.53 -7.47 -8.19
N LEU A 120 8.53 -6.66 -7.81
CA LEU A 120 7.27 -6.57 -8.57
C LEU A 120 7.48 -6.05 -10.00
N GLN A 121 8.35 -5.04 -10.19
CA GLN A 121 8.71 -4.57 -11.53
C GLN A 121 9.43 -5.66 -12.34
N ALA A 122 10.38 -6.38 -11.72
CA ALA A 122 11.07 -7.49 -12.36
C ALA A 122 10.12 -8.63 -12.76
N ALA A 123 9.03 -8.82 -12.00
CA ALA A 123 7.94 -9.73 -12.32
C ALA A 123 6.93 -9.19 -13.37
N GLY A 124 7.21 -8.03 -13.98
CA GLY A 124 6.37 -7.41 -15.02
C GLY A 124 5.12 -6.70 -14.52
N MET A 125 5.05 -6.39 -13.22
CA MET A 125 3.94 -5.62 -12.65
C MET A 125 4.10 -4.11 -12.91
N GLN A 126 2.98 -3.43 -13.06
CA GLN A 126 2.91 -1.96 -13.17
C GLN A 126 2.74 -1.37 -11.77
N VAL A 127 3.83 -0.88 -11.19
CA VAL A 127 3.80 -0.40 -9.80
C VAL A 127 3.57 1.11 -9.73
N THR A 128 2.66 1.51 -8.84
CA THR A 128 2.43 2.91 -8.45
C THR A 128 2.59 3.02 -6.93
N ILE A 129 3.49 3.88 -6.48
CA ILE A 129 3.65 4.17 -5.04
C ILE A 129 2.72 5.32 -4.66
N VAL A 130 1.97 5.13 -3.58
CA VAL A 130 1.18 6.20 -2.98
C VAL A 130 2.05 6.99 -2.02
N ALA A 131 2.63 8.11 -2.51
CA ALA A 131 3.74 8.82 -1.88
C ALA A 131 3.42 9.42 -0.49
N ASP A 132 2.17 9.76 -0.23
CA ASP A 132 1.67 10.25 1.06
C ASP A 132 1.21 9.13 2.01
N ALA A 133 1.22 7.87 1.52
CA ALA A 133 0.94 6.66 2.28
C ALA A 133 2.16 5.74 2.42
N VAL A 134 3.36 6.22 2.10
CA VAL A 134 4.63 5.58 2.44
C VAL A 134 5.50 6.51 3.27
N SER A 135 6.34 5.95 4.15
CA SER A 135 7.29 6.72 4.94
C SER A 135 8.51 5.89 5.33
N SER A 136 9.46 6.54 5.99
CA SER A 136 10.68 5.97 6.56
C SER A 136 10.96 6.65 7.90
N ARG A 137 11.96 6.14 8.64
CA ARG A 137 12.38 6.76 9.91
C ARG A 137 12.99 8.16 9.72
N THR A 138 13.49 8.47 8.53
CA THR A 138 13.93 9.83 8.18
C THR A 138 13.35 10.26 6.83
N PRO A 139 13.03 11.57 6.67
CA PRO A 139 12.54 12.12 5.39
C PRO A 139 13.53 11.89 4.24
N GLU A 140 14.83 11.99 4.51
CA GLU A 140 15.91 11.83 3.52
C GLU A 140 15.90 10.42 2.93
N ASN A 141 15.76 9.37 3.76
CA ASN A 141 15.68 8.00 3.30
C ASN A 141 14.44 7.75 2.42
N LYS A 142 13.30 8.34 2.80
CA LYS A 142 12.09 8.30 1.96
C LYS A 142 12.34 8.98 0.61
N GLU A 143 12.91 10.17 0.63
CA GLU A 143 13.15 10.94 -0.59
C GLU A 143 14.13 10.23 -1.54
N ILE A 144 15.23 9.69 -1.02
CA ILE A 144 16.19 8.91 -1.80
C ILE A 144 15.52 7.71 -2.45
N ALA A 145 14.72 6.95 -1.68
CA ALA A 145 14.01 5.78 -2.18
C ALA A 145 13.03 6.16 -3.30
N LEU A 146 12.19 7.19 -3.10
CA LEU A 146 11.22 7.62 -4.10
C LEU A 146 11.88 8.15 -5.36
N ARG A 147 12.92 9.01 -5.24
CA ARG A 147 13.68 9.51 -6.41
C ARG A 147 14.28 8.37 -7.21
N ARG A 148 14.90 7.40 -6.54
CA ARG A 148 15.49 6.24 -7.19
C ARG A 148 14.44 5.42 -7.92
N LEU A 149 13.33 5.09 -7.29
CA LEU A 149 12.25 4.31 -7.90
C LEU A 149 11.63 5.03 -9.11
N VAL A 150 11.46 6.36 -9.03
CA VAL A 150 10.99 7.17 -10.18
C VAL A 150 11.98 7.10 -11.35
N SER A 151 13.29 7.21 -11.08
CA SER A 151 14.31 7.09 -12.15
C SER A 151 14.33 5.70 -12.80
N GLU A 152 13.79 4.70 -12.13
CA GLU A 152 13.64 3.32 -12.59
C GLU A 152 12.24 3.03 -13.18
N GLY A 153 11.42 4.07 -13.43
CA GLY A 153 10.14 3.98 -14.13
C GLY A 153 8.92 3.72 -13.23
N VAL A 154 9.06 3.74 -11.91
CA VAL A 154 7.94 3.62 -10.97
C VAL A 154 7.12 4.92 -10.98
N LYS A 155 5.79 4.78 -10.99
CA LYS A 155 4.89 5.93 -10.90
C LYS A 155 4.63 6.33 -9.46
N LEU A 156 4.45 7.63 -9.24
CA LEU A 156 3.96 8.17 -7.98
C LEU A 156 2.51 8.61 -8.11
N SER A 157 1.77 8.44 -7.03
CA SER A 157 0.43 8.98 -6.83
C SER A 157 0.31 9.51 -5.40
N SER A 158 -0.79 10.19 -5.09
CA SER A 158 -1.22 10.41 -3.71
C SER A 158 -2.46 9.57 -3.41
N THR A 159 -2.83 9.46 -2.13
CA THR A 159 -4.05 8.77 -1.69
C THR A 159 -5.28 9.28 -2.44
N GLU A 160 -5.47 10.58 -2.48
CA GLU A 160 -6.61 11.21 -3.14
C GLU A 160 -6.57 11.01 -4.65
N MET A 161 -5.41 11.23 -5.28
CA MET A 161 -5.19 11.01 -6.71
C MET A 161 -5.53 9.59 -7.13
N ALA A 162 -5.00 8.59 -6.41
CA ALA A 162 -5.23 7.17 -6.71
C ALA A 162 -6.71 6.80 -6.58
N LEU A 163 -7.38 7.23 -5.52
CA LEU A 163 -8.79 6.91 -5.29
C LEU A 163 -9.70 7.56 -6.35
N PHE A 164 -9.47 8.82 -6.73
CA PHE A 164 -10.26 9.45 -7.80
C PHE A 164 -9.93 8.89 -9.18
N GLU A 165 -8.68 8.51 -9.45
CA GLU A 165 -8.31 7.85 -10.70
C GLU A 165 -9.03 6.50 -10.86
N LEU A 166 -9.14 5.71 -9.78
CA LEU A 166 -9.88 4.45 -9.75
C LEU A 166 -11.40 4.64 -9.82
N ALA A 167 -11.94 5.72 -9.23
CA ALA A 167 -13.37 6.03 -9.26
C ALA A 167 -13.87 6.45 -10.64
N VAL A 168 -13.02 7.09 -11.46
CA VAL A 168 -13.22 7.49 -12.86
C VAL A 168 -14.24 8.61 -13.06
N VAL A 169 -15.45 8.50 -12.48
CA VAL A 169 -16.56 9.44 -12.70
C VAL A 169 -17.10 10.02 -11.40
N SER A 170 -17.56 11.25 -11.47
CA SER A 170 -18.25 11.92 -10.36
C SER A 170 -19.75 11.57 -10.31
N GLY A 171 -20.42 11.95 -9.22
CA GLY A 171 -21.89 11.85 -9.10
C GLY A 171 -22.43 10.48 -8.68
N THR A 172 -21.60 9.43 -8.62
CA THR A 172 -21.98 8.10 -8.17
C THR A 172 -21.97 7.98 -6.63
N ASP A 173 -22.56 6.92 -6.08
CA ASP A 173 -22.48 6.61 -4.65
C ASP A 173 -21.04 6.31 -4.23
N GLU A 174 -20.29 5.60 -5.06
CA GLU A 174 -18.86 5.35 -4.86
C GLU A 174 -18.07 6.66 -4.78
N PHE A 175 -18.30 7.59 -5.71
CA PHE A 175 -17.67 8.92 -5.66
C PHE A 175 -18.02 9.67 -4.35
N ARG A 176 -19.30 9.65 -3.93
CA ARG A 176 -19.71 10.30 -2.66
C ARG A 176 -19.02 9.68 -1.45
N ALA A 177 -18.87 8.36 -1.43
CA ALA A 177 -18.15 7.64 -0.38
C ALA A 177 -16.65 8.02 -0.36
N ILE A 178 -15.98 7.99 -1.51
CA ILE A 178 -14.57 8.42 -1.64
C ILE A 178 -14.39 9.88 -1.21
N SER A 179 -15.26 10.78 -1.66
CA SER A 179 -15.19 12.21 -1.29
C SER A 179 -15.32 12.46 0.21
N LYS A 180 -16.04 11.60 0.94
CA LYS A 180 -16.13 11.67 2.42
C LYS A 180 -14.84 11.15 3.10
N LEU A 181 -14.20 10.15 2.52
CA LEU A 181 -12.97 9.57 3.08
C LEU A 181 -11.77 10.51 2.98
N VAL A 182 -11.68 11.31 1.92
CA VAL A 182 -10.50 12.16 1.65
C VAL A 182 -10.59 13.56 2.27
N LYS A 183 -11.77 14.00 2.68
CA LYS A 183 -11.98 15.24 3.43
C LYS A 183 -11.60 15.07 4.91
#